data_cf574dc110c131dc5e58498a8b739ccc
#
_entry.id   cf574dc110c131dc5e58498a8b739ccc
#
_cell.length_a   1.000
_cell.length_b   1.000
_cell.length_c   1.000
_cell.angle_alpha   90.00
_cell.angle_beta   90.00
_cell.angle_gamma   90.00
#
_symmetry.space_group_name_H-M   'P 1'
#
loop_
_entity.id
_entity.type
_entity.pdbx_description
1 polymer ?
#
loop_
_entity_poly.entity_id
_entity_poly.type
_entity_poly.pdbx_seq_one_letter_code
_entity_poly.pdbx_strand_id
1 'polypeptide(L)'
;MAATFKFELVSPERILMSVDADQVVVPGADGDFAVLAGHAPVIATLRPGVLDVTSAAGNRRLFVKAGFAEVDPTRLTVLAQKAYDVDDMSADVIADELKTAEAELAAAQTDDAKMMADTLVAELKRLTGKAA
;
A
#
# COMPACT_ATOMS: atom_id res chain seq x y z
N MET A 1 11.97 -23.39 10.56
CA MET A 1 11.82 -21.93 10.64
C MET A 1 11.52 -21.37 9.27
N ALA A 2 10.56 -20.45 9.22
CA ALA A 2 10.27 -19.79 7.97
C ALA A 2 11.41 -18.82 7.61
N ALA A 3 11.79 -18.81 6.35
CA ALA A 3 12.76 -17.85 5.86
C ALA A 3 12.11 -16.48 5.79
N THR A 4 12.89 -15.44 6.05
CA THR A 4 12.45 -14.06 5.92
C THR A 4 13.06 -13.40 4.68
N PHE A 5 12.51 -12.27 4.31
CA PHE A 5 13.05 -11.43 3.25
C PHE A 5 13.05 -9.98 3.72
N LYS A 6 13.87 -9.17 3.10
CA LYS A 6 13.96 -7.76 3.43
C LYS A 6 12.78 -7.01 2.82
N PHE A 7 11.97 -6.36 3.67
CA PHE A 7 10.90 -5.48 3.19
C PHE A 7 11.28 -4.04 3.46
N GLU A 8 11.22 -3.21 2.42
CA GLU A 8 11.44 -1.78 2.53
C GLU A 8 10.29 -1.01 1.87
N LEU A 9 9.73 -0.07 2.61
CA LEU A 9 8.76 0.88 2.09
C LEU A 9 9.45 2.23 1.98
N VAL A 10 9.50 2.76 0.77
CA VAL A 10 10.30 3.94 0.44
C VAL A 10 9.41 5.00 -0.19
N SER A 11 9.56 6.24 0.25
CA SER A 11 9.03 7.40 -0.45
C SER A 11 10.19 8.07 -1.22
N PRO A 12 9.91 9.02 -2.12
CA PRO A 12 11.00 9.72 -2.82
C PRO A 12 12.01 10.39 -1.90
N GLU A 13 11.63 10.70 -0.66
CA GLU A 13 12.46 11.47 0.26
C GLU A 13 13.18 10.60 1.29
N ARG A 14 12.62 9.42 1.63
CA ARG A 14 13.18 8.62 2.74
C ARG A 14 12.64 7.20 2.76
N ILE A 15 13.30 6.37 3.53
CA ILE A 15 12.81 5.03 3.87
C ILE A 15 11.80 5.20 5.00
N LEU A 16 10.56 4.75 4.77
CA LEU A 16 9.48 4.85 5.75
C LEU A 16 9.45 3.64 6.68
N MET A 17 9.86 2.47 6.20
CA MET A 17 9.87 1.25 6.97
C MET A 17 10.90 0.28 6.39
N SER A 18 11.61 -0.44 7.26
CA SER A 18 12.54 -1.48 6.84
C SER A 18 12.53 -2.58 7.91
N VAL A 19 12.09 -3.78 7.53
CA VAL A 19 11.99 -4.92 8.44
C VAL A 19 12.29 -6.21 7.70
N ASP A 20 12.64 -7.25 8.47
CA ASP A 20 12.65 -8.62 7.95
C ASP A 20 11.24 -9.17 8.05
N ALA A 21 10.63 -9.47 6.92
CA ALA A 21 9.23 -9.87 6.86
C ALA A 21 9.10 -11.38 6.59
N ASP A 22 8.05 -11.96 7.15
CA ASP A 22 7.66 -13.33 6.83
C ASP A 22 6.79 -13.38 5.60
N GLN A 23 5.89 -12.40 5.47
CA GLN A 23 4.96 -12.29 4.34
C GLN A 23 4.51 -10.85 4.20
N VAL A 24 4.31 -10.42 2.97
CA VAL A 24 3.65 -9.14 2.68
C VAL A 24 2.61 -9.37 1.61
N VAL A 25 1.37 -8.95 1.88
CA VAL A 25 0.31 -8.94 0.88
C VAL A 25 0.30 -7.56 0.24
N VAL A 26 0.43 -7.52 -1.08
CA VAL A 26 0.60 -6.30 -1.86
C VAL A 26 -0.65 -6.01 -2.67
N PRO A 27 -1.20 -4.76 -2.62
CA PRO A 27 -2.36 -4.40 -3.43
C PRO A 27 -1.93 -4.06 -4.86
N GLY A 28 -1.70 -5.08 -5.67
CA GLY A 28 -1.33 -4.89 -7.06
C GLY A 28 -2.48 -4.38 -7.91
N ALA A 29 -2.16 -3.67 -8.99
CA ALA A 29 -3.18 -3.13 -9.90
C ALA A 29 -4.03 -4.24 -10.53
N ASP A 30 -3.43 -5.42 -10.76
CA ASP A 30 -4.11 -6.57 -11.35
C ASP A 30 -4.67 -7.52 -10.29
N GLY A 31 -4.54 -7.20 -9.03
CA GLY A 31 -5.01 -8.02 -7.92
C GLY A 31 -3.98 -8.11 -6.80
N ASP A 32 -4.44 -8.50 -5.63
CA ASP A 32 -3.55 -8.71 -4.49
C ASP A 32 -2.63 -9.89 -4.74
N PHE A 33 -1.39 -9.79 -4.30
CA PHE A 33 -0.49 -10.94 -4.32
C PHE A 33 0.32 -10.98 -3.03
N ALA A 34 0.65 -12.19 -2.60
CA ALA A 34 1.44 -12.42 -1.39
C ALA A 34 2.89 -12.65 -1.76
N VAL A 35 3.79 -11.96 -1.07
CA VAL A 35 5.23 -12.12 -1.24
C VAL A 35 5.78 -12.86 -0.02
N LEU A 36 6.50 -13.94 -0.29
CA LEU A 36 7.25 -14.72 0.70
C LEU A 36 8.70 -14.83 0.23
N ALA A 37 9.58 -15.30 1.11
CA ALA A 37 10.97 -15.52 0.73
C ALA A 37 11.04 -16.47 -0.47
N GLY A 38 11.91 -16.16 -1.43
CA GLY A 38 12.05 -16.96 -2.64
C GLY A 38 11.09 -16.62 -3.77
N HIS A 39 10.27 -15.58 -3.61
CA HIS A 39 9.33 -15.15 -4.64
C HIS A 39 10.07 -14.81 -5.94
N ALA A 40 9.50 -15.18 -7.07
CA ALA A 40 10.08 -14.88 -8.38
C ALA A 40 10.15 -13.36 -8.59
N PRO A 41 11.15 -12.86 -9.31
CA PRO A 41 11.27 -11.43 -9.59
C PRO A 41 10.06 -10.91 -10.37
N VAL A 42 9.53 -9.79 -9.91
CA VAL A 42 8.42 -9.10 -10.59
C VAL A 42 8.43 -7.62 -10.23
N ILE A 43 7.97 -6.81 -11.17
CA ILE A 43 7.67 -5.40 -10.92
C ILE A 43 6.18 -5.22 -11.15
N ALA A 44 5.49 -4.70 -10.16
CA ALA A 44 4.04 -4.55 -10.21
C ALA A 44 3.64 -3.13 -9.85
N THR A 45 2.70 -2.58 -10.61
CA THR A 45 2.07 -1.31 -10.27
C THR A 45 1.07 -1.55 -9.15
N LEU A 46 0.98 -0.61 -8.22
CA LEU A 46 0.04 -0.68 -7.10
C LEU A 46 -1.25 0.05 -7.42
N ARG A 47 -2.35 -0.49 -6.89
CA ARG A 47 -3.59 0.29 -6.77
C ARG A 47 -3.66 0.86 -5.36
N PRO A 48 -4.45 1.91 -5.10
CA PRO A 48 -4.67 2.38 -3.73
C PRO A 48 -5.20 1.23 -2.86
N GLY A 49 -4.55 0.97 -1.76
CA GLY A 49 -4.92 -0.14 -0.89
C GLY A 49 -3.99 -0.28 0.30
N VAL A 50 -4.12 -1.40 0.99
CA VAL A 50 -3.38 -1.68 2.21
C VAL A 50 -2.37 -2.79 1.98
N LEU A 51 -1.10 -2.49 2.32
CA LEU A 51 -0.06 -3.50 2.46
C LEU A 51 -0.24 -4.17 3.82
N ASP A 52 -0.25 -5.49 3.84
CA ASP A 52 -0.35 -6.26 5.08
C ASP A 52 0.98 -6.94 5.32
N VAL A 53 1.73 -6.47 6.32
CA VAL A 53 3.09 -6.92 6.61
C VAL A 53 3.08 -7.79 7.86
N THR A 54 3.52 -9.03 7.72
CA THR A 54 3.67 -9.97 8.83
C THR A 54 5.16 -10.16 9.12
N SER A 55 5.56 -9.93 10.35
CA SER A 55 6.95 -10.11 10.77
C SER A 55 7.01 -10.60 12.21
N ALA A 56 8.22 -10.95 12.67
CA ALA A 56 8.42 -11.36 14.06
C ALA A 56 8.04 -10.27 15.07
N ALA A 57 8.08 -9.00 14.64
CA ALA A 57 7.67 -7.87 15.47
C ALA A 57 6.16 -7.67 15.54
N GLY A 58 5.38 -8.43 14.76
CA GLY A 58 3.93 -8.33 14.69
C GLY A 58 3.43 -7.97 13.30
N ASN A 59 2.15 -7.74 13.18
CA ASN A 59 1.53 -7.35 11.92
C ASN A 59 1.40 -5.84 11.84
N ARG A 60 1.72 -5.29 10.66
CA ARG A 60 1.54 -3.88 10.35
C ARG A 60 0.71 -3.76 9.07
N ARG A 61 -0.20 -2.81 9.07
CA ARG A 61 -1.03 -2.52 7.91
C ARG A 61 -0.76 -1.09 7.48
N LEU A 62 -0.36 -0.93 6.22
CA LEU A 62 0.10 0.35 5.69
C LEU A 62 -0.73 0.72 4.48
N PHE A 63 -1.43 1.84 4.56
CA PHE A 63 -2.20 2.34 3.43
C PHE A 63 -1.28 3.06 2.46
N VAL A 64 -1.33 2.69 1.18
CA VAL A 64 -0.57 3.31 0.10
C VAL A 64 -1.52 3.80 -0.98
N LYS A 65 -1.23 4.94 -1.58
CA LYS A 65 -2.10 5.55 -2.58
C LYS A 65 -1.73 5.15 -3.99
N ALA A 66 -0.46 5.14 -4.30
CA ALA A 66 0.04 4.82 -5.62
C ALA A 66 1.53 4.51 -5.55
N GLY A 67 2.03 3.81 -6.52
CA GLY A 67 3.44 3.46 -6.60
C GLY A 67 3.63 2.12 -7.27
N PHE A 68 4.73 1.46 -6.95
CA PHE A 68 4.98 0.13 -7.48
C PHE A 68 5.84 -0.67 -6.53
N ALA A 69 5.80 -1.99 -6.72
CA ALA A 69 6.56 -2.95 -5.95
C ALA A 69 7.58 -3.62 -6.84
N GLU A 70 8.78 -3.78 -6.33
CA GLU A 70 9.85 -4.53 -6.97
C GLU A 70 10.20 -5.70 -6.08
N VAL A 71 10.03 -6.91 -6.60
CA VAL A 71 10.18 -8.17 -5.86
C VAL A 71 11.35 -8.95 -6.43
N ASP A 72 12.17 -9.51 -5.54
CA ASP A 72 13.12 -10.56 -5.90
C ASP A 72 13.14 -11.61 -4.77
N PRO A 73 13.88 -12.73 -4.92
CA PRO A 73 13.81 -13.81 -3.92
C PRO A 73 14.20 -13.42 -2.50
N THR A 74 14.94 -12.33 -2.30
CA THR A 74 15.45 -11.92 -0.99
C THR A 74 14.90 -10.59 -0.50
N ARG A 75 14.17 -9.85 -1.36
CA ARG A 75 13.79 -8.47 -1.05
C ARG A 75 12.49 -8.09 -1.71
N LEU A 76 11.72 -7.27 -1.01
CA LEU A 76 10.58 -6.54 -1.55
C LEU A 76 10.78 -5.07 -1.26
N THR A 77 10.81 -4.25 -2.30
CA THR A 77 10.85 -2.80 -2.17
C THR A 77 9.56 -2.22 -2.72
N VAL A 78 8.86 -1.46 -1.89
CA VAL A 78 7.65 -0.74 -2.31
C VAL A 78 7.98 0.73 -2.34
N LEU A 79 7.81 1.35 -3.51
CA LEU A 79 7.90 2.79 -3.66
C LEU A 79 6.50 3.37 -3.67
N ALA A 80 6.24 4.27 -2.75
CA ALA A 80 4.95 4.94 -2.63
C ALA A 80 5.17 6.43 -2.43
N GLN A 81 4.36 7.24 -3.11
CA GLN A 81 4.41 8.69 -2.93
C GLN A 81 4.06 9.06 -1.51
N LYS A 82 3.07 8.38 -0.96
CA LYS A 82 2.56 8.63 0.37
C LYS A 82 2.06 7.33 0.97
N ALA A 83 2.38 7.13 2.24
CA ALA A 83 1.96 5.94 2.96
C ALA A 83 1.60 6.31 4.40
N TYR A 84 0.64 5.59 4.96
CA TYR A 84 0.19 5.79 6.34
C TYR A 84 0.12 4.44 7.03
N ASP A 85 0.52 4.38 8.30
CA ASP A 85 0.16 3.25 9.14
C ASP A 85 -1.35 3.36 9.42
N VAL A 86 -2.10 2.31 9.12
CA VAL A 86 -3.56 2.31 9.28
C VAL A 86 -3.96 2.63 10.72
N ASP A 87 -3.18 2.15 11.70
CA ASP A 87 -3.48 2.38 13.11
C ASP A 87 -3.29 3.86 13.50
N ASP A 88 -2.46 4.59 12.77
CA ASP A 88 -2.21 6.01 13.02
C ASP A 88 -3.12 6.94 12.22
N MET A 89 -3.98 6.39 11.35
CA MET A 89 -4.90 7.20 10.55
C MET A 89 -6.11 7.58 11.39
N SER A 90 -6.15 8.84 11.83
CA SER A 90 -7.31 9.38 12.53
C SER A 90 -8.48 9.61 11.56
N ALA A 91 -9.67 9.77 12.12
CA ALA A 91 -10.85 10.11 11.32
C ALA A 91 -10.64 11.40 10.51
N ASP A 92 -9.93 12.37 11.07
CA ASP A 92 -9.64 13.64 10.40
C ASP A 92 -8.70 13.43 9.20
N VAL A 93 -7.66 12.63 9.36
CA VAL A 93 -6.73 12.31 8.26
C VAL A 93 -7.48 11.61 7.14
N ILE A 94 -8.30 10.63 7.47
CA ILE A 94 -9.07 9.89 6.47
C ILE A 94 -10.05 10.84 5.76
N ALA A 95 -10.72 11.72 6.49
CA ALA A 95 -11.66 12.68 5.91
C ALA A 95 -10.96 13.63 4.95
N ASP A 96 -9.78 14.12 5.30
CA ASP A 96 -9.00 15.01 4.42
C ASP A 96 -8.55 14.29 3.15
N GLU A 97 -8.07 13.06 3.28
CA GLU A 97 -7.66 12.27 2.12
C GLU A 97 -8.86 11.93 1.23
N LEU A 98 -10.00 11.63 1.85
CA LEU A 98 -11.22 11.34 1.11
C LEU A 98 -11.70 12.56 0.31
N LYS A 99 -11.65 13.73 0.91
CA LYS A 99 -12.02 14.98 0.24
C LYS A 99 -11.13 15.21 -0.98
N THR A 100 -9.83 15.04 -0.83
CA THR A 100 -8.88 15.18 -1.93
C THR A 100 -9.15 14.15 -3.03
N ALA A 101 -9.41 12.90 -2.64
CA ALA A 101 -9.70 11.83 -3.59
C ALA A 101 -11.00 12.07 -4.37
N GLU A 102 -12.02 12.57 -3.70
CA GLU A 102 -13.30 12.91 -4.37
C GLU A 102 -13.12 14.07 -5.36
N ALA A 103 -12.28 15.05 -5.02
CA ALA A 103 -11.94 16.13 -5.94
C ALA A 103 -11.16 15.62 -7.16
N GLU A 104 -10.23 14.69 -6.96
CA GLU A 104 -9.50 14.05 -8.05
C GLU A 104 -10.43 13.26 -8.96
N LEU A 105 -11.40 12.54 -8.37
CA LEU A 105 -12.39 11.79 -9.13
C LEU A 105 -13.24 12.73 -10.00
N ALA A 106 -13.69 13.83 -9.43
CA ALA A 106 -14.49 14.82 -10.15
C ALA A 106 -13.70 15.48 -11.29
N ALA A 107 -12.39 15.64 -11.12
CA ALA A 107 -11.51 16.27 -12.10
C ALA A 107 -10.92 15.29 -13.12
N ALA A 108 -11.11 13.99 -12.92
CA ALA A 108 -10.51 12.97 -13.78
C ALA A 108 -11.10 13.03 -15.21
N GLN A 109 -10.21 13.03 -16.20
CA GLN A 109 -10.59 13.18 -17.60
C GLN A 109 -10.35 11.91 -18.44
N THR A 110 -9.70 10.90 -17.86
CA THR A 110 -9.47 9.63 -18.54
C THR A 110 -10.12 8.51 -17.75
N ASP A 111 -10.40 7.40 -18.43
CA ASP A 111 -10.96 6.22 -17.76
C ASP A 111 -10.02 5.68 -16.70
N ASP A 112 -8.71 5.64 -16.98
CA ASP A 112 -7.72 5.18 -16.03
C ASP A 112 -7.66 6.07 -14.78
N ALA A 113 -7.68 7.39 -14.97
CA ALA A 113 -7.67 8.33 -13.86
C ALA A 113 -8.93 8.20 -13.01
N LYS A 114 -10.09 8.00 -13.65
CA LYS A 114 -11.36 7.78 -12.96
C LYS A 114 -11.33 6.49 -12.15
N MET A 115 -10.80 5.42 -12.73
CA MET A 115 -10.71 4.12 -12.05
C MET A 115 -9.81 4.20 -10.83
N MET A 116 -8.65 4.83 -10.95
CA MET A 116 -7.73 4.99 -9.84
C MET A 116 -8.33 5.84 -8.71
N ALA A 117 -8.96 6.96 -9.06
CA ALA A 117 -9.60 7.82 -8.08
C ALA A 117 -10.78 7.14 -7.40
N ASP A 118 -11.56 6.37 -8.15
CA ASP A 118 -12.69 5.61 -7.63
C ASP A 118 -12.24 4.53 -6.65
N THR A 119 -11.16 3.81 -6.98
CA THR A 119 -10.57 2.81 -6.10
C THR A 119 -10.07 3.47 -4.82
N LEU A 120 -9.41 4.61 -4.93
CA LEU A 120 -8.92 5.35 -3.77
C LEU A 120 -10.06 5.78 -2.85
N VAL A 121 -11.14 6.32 -3.42
CA VAL A 121 -12.33 6.72 -2.65
C VAL A 121 -12.92 5.51 -1.92
N ALA A 122 -13.07 4.38 -2.61
CA ALA A 122 -13.62 3.17 -2.01
C ALA A 122 -12.77 2.66 -0.85
N GLU A 123 -11.45 2.65 -1.00
CA GLU A 123 -10.55 2.23 0.07
C GLU A 123 -10.61 3.15 1.28
N LEU A 124 -10.64 4.45 1.05
CA LEU A 124 -10.74 5.43 2.15
C LEU A 124 -12.06 5.31 2.90
N LYS A 125 -13.16 5.07 2.20
CA LYS A 125 -14.45 4.84 2.84
C LYS A 125 -14.44 3.58 3.69
N ARG A 126 -13.77 2.54 3.23
CA ARG A 126 -13.62 1.31 4.00
C ARG A 126 -12.81 1.53 5.27
N LEU A 127 -11.75 2.33 5.21
CA LEU A 127 -10.94 2.67 6.37
C LEU A 127 -11.70 3.54 7.36
N THR A 128 -12.62 4.38 6.89
CA THR A 128 -13.47 5.20 7.76
C THR A 128 -14.27 4.31 8.75
N GLY A 129 -14.82 3.21 8.27
CA GLY A 129 -15.55 2.28 9.13
C GLY A 129 -14.69 1.64 10.22
N LYS A 130 -13.39 1.52 9.98
CA LYS A 130 -12.45 0.94 10.96
C LYS A 130 -11.92 1.97 11.94
N ALA A 131 -11.88 3.23 11.54
CA ALA A 131 -11.39 4.32 12.39
C ALA A 131 -12.45 4.79 13.41
N ALA A 132 -13.68 4.44 13.21
CA ALA A 132 -14.81 4.83 14.10
C ALA A 132 -14.86 4.01 15.41
#